data_d8cae7061751d2d66f2465de59733ab2
#
_entry.id   d8cae7061751d2d66f2465de59733ab2
#
_cell.length_a   1.000
_cell.length_b   1.000
_cell.length_c   1.000
_cell.angle_alpha   90.00
_cell.angle_beta   90.00
_cell.angle_gamma   90.00
#
_symmetry.space_group_name_H-M   'P 1'
#
loop_
_entity.id
_entity.type
_entity.pdbx_description
1 polymer ?
#
loop_
_entity_poly.entity_id
_entity_poly.type
_entity_poly.pdbx_seq_one_letter_code
_entity_poly.pdbx_strand_id
1 'polypeptide(L)'
;MPIPRQRRRCAGFTILEMSVVLVVIALIIGAVSVGRDVYRSAVAERISTDFVQGWIIAYDRYTSQVGAVPNDSPSNPTGRINGGTGNALCDDDLRDEMLRRGIALPQGRAEGFENRYVYQDANGSPQQLRVCLLNVNDWSEPSTGSSYAPRPRNVMRFEGLTAELAHQIDLRIDGRIDARFGRFREDSRYDDTSPIGSPPADNPWSESEPTPSSYNREENIPTMVGYLKMNR
;
A
#
# COMPACT_ATOMS: atom_id res chain seq x y z
N MET A 1 -47.76 -25.78 62.50
CA MET A 1 -47.90 -26.10 61.08
C MET A 1 -46.56 -25.96 60.38
N PRO A 2 -45.94 -27.00 59.81
CA PRO A 2 -44.69 -26.91 59.08
C PRO A 2 -44.96 -26.50 57.65
N ILE A 3 -44.21 -25.47 57.15
CA ILE A 3 -44.25 -24.97 55.79
C ILE A 3 -43.50 -25.95 54.89
N PRO A 4 -44.08 -26.44 53.77
CA PRO A 4 -43.41 -27.33 52.87
C PRO A 4 -42.28 -26.62 52.12
N ARG A 5 -41.05 -27.09 52.23
CA ARG A 5 -39.91 -26.66 51.43
C ARG A 5 -40.06 -27.13 49.98
N GLN A 6 -40.41 -26.23 49.08
CA GLN A 6 -40.37 -26.50 47.66
C GLN A 6 -38.93 -26.79 47.19
N ARG A 7 -38.66 -28.03 46.80
CA ARG A 7 -37.42 -28.43 46.14
C ARG A 7 -37.40 -27.82 44.73
N ARG A 8 -36.55 -26.84 44.51
CA ARG A 8 -36.28 -26.34 43.16
C ARG A 8 -35.66 -27.50 42.36
N ARG A 9 -36.32 -27.93 41.31
CA ARG A 9 -35.79 -28.86 40.32
C ARG A 9 -34.69 -28.14 39.54
N CYS A 10 -33.42 -28.50 39.66
CA CYS A 10 -32.38 -28.09 38.76
C CYS A 10 -32.63 -28.84 37.43
N ALA A 11 -33.08 -28.13 36.39
CA ALA A 11 -33.11 -28.67 35.05
C ALA A 11 -31.67 -28.68 34.52
N GLY A 12 -31.14 -29.84 34.22
CA GLY A 12 -29.85 -30.03 33.56
C GLY A 12 -30.02 -29.81 32.05
N PHE A 13 -29.00 -29.30 31.40
CA PHE A 13 -28.96 -29.16 29.94
C PHE A 13 -28.95 -30.52 29.25
N THR A 14 -29.64 -30.64 28.14
CA THR A 14 -29.62 -31.85 27.32
C THR A 14 -28.40 -31.89 26.42
N ILE A 15 -27.94 -33.09 26.05
CA ILE A 15 -26.84 -33.24 25.07
C ILE A 15 -27.18 -32.59 23.76
N LEU A 16 -28.46 -32.64 23.36
CA LEU A 16 -28.94 -32.01 22.10
C LEU A 16 -28.83 -30.47 22.14
N GLU A 17 -29.17 -29.84 23.28
CA GLU A 17 -28.98 -28.39 23.45
C GLU A 17 -27.52 -27.98 23.32
N MET A 18 -26.61 -28.74 23.94
CA MET A 18 -25.18 -28.46 23.86
C MET A 18 -24.66 -28.64 22.42
N SER A 19 -25.12 -29.67 21.70
CA SER A 19 -24.70 -29.90 20.30
C SER A 19 -25.15 -28.80 19.38
N VAL A 20 -26.37 -28.30 19.52
CA VAL A 20 -26.87 -27.16 18.69
C VAL A 20 -26.07 -25.88 18.96
N VAL A 21 -25.78 -25.59 20.24
CA VAL A 21 -24.97 -24.43 20.61
C VAL A 21 -23.58 -24.49 19.99
N LEU A 22 -22.91 -25.67 20.04
CA LEU A 22 -21.59 -25.84 19.44
C LEU A 22 -21.60 -25.64 17.91
N VAL A 23 -22.65 -26.14 17.23
CA VAL A 23 -22.80 -25.91 15.77
C VAL A 23 -22.98 -24.43 15.46
N VAL A 24 -23.81 -23.71 16.22
CA VAL A 24 -24.02 -22.26 16.03
C VAL A 24 -22.75 -21.48 16.27
N ILE A 25 -22.00 -21.79 17.33
CA ILE A 25 -20.72 -21.14 17.61
C ILE A 25 -19.71 -21.39 16.48
N ALA A 26 -19.61 -22.63 15.97
CA ALA A 26 -18.72 -22.95 14.86
C ALA A 26 -19.08 -22.18 13.59
N LEU A 27 -20.37 -22.02 13.29
CA LEU A 27 -20.84 -21.21 12.14
C LEU A 27 -20.49 -19.72 12.31
N ILE A 28 -20.68 -19.16 13.52
CA ILE A 28 -20.35 -17.76 13.80
C ILE A 28 -18.84 -17.52 13.65
N ILE A 29 -18.00 -18.39 14.23
CA ILE A 29 -16.53 -18.26 14.13
C ILE A 29 -16.10 -18.33 12.66
N GLY A 30 -16.64 -19.26 11.88
CA GLY A 30 -16.36 -19.37 10.44
C GLY A 30 -16.76 -18.12 9.68
N ALA A 31 -17.95 -17.59 9.92
CA ALA A 31 -18.45 -16.36 9.27
C ALA A 31 -17.62 -15.12 9.62
N VAL A 32 -17.17 -14.98 10.87
CA VAL A 32 -16.31 -13.85 11.30
C VAL A 32 -14.94 -13.90 10.64
N SER A 33 -14.34 -15.09 10.50
CA SER A 33 -13.05 -15.26 9.84
C SER A 33 -13.11 -14.80 8.38
N VAL A 34 -14.06 -15.31 7.60
CA VAL A 34 -14.26 -14.91 6.20
C VAL A 34 -14.58 -13.42 6.08
N GLY A 35 -15.38 -12.87 6.99
CA GLY A 35 -15.74 -11.44 7.00
C GLY A 35 -14.54 -10.52 7.15
N ARG A 36 -13.54 -10.89 7.93
CA ARG A 36 -12.29 -10.11 8.08
C ARG A 36 -11.47 -10.08 6.80
N ASP A 37 -11.31 -11.20 6.12
CA ASP A 37 -10.52 -11.28 4.88
C ASP A 37 -11.18 -10.46 3.75
N VAL A 38 -12.50 -10.55 3.63
CA VAL A 38 -13.26 -9.73 2.67
C VAL A 38 -13.14 -8.24 2.99
N TYR A 39 -13.23 -7.85 4.26
CA TYR A 39 -13.07 -6.46 4.68
C TYR A 39 -11.68 -5.91 4.33
N ARG A 40 -10.61 -6.66 4.60
CA ARG A 40 -9.23 -6.26 4.27
C ARG A 40 -9.04 -6.08 2.77
N SER A 41 -9.50 -7.04 1.98
CA SER A 41 -9.42 -6.96 0.52
C SER A 41 -10.18 -5.73 0.00
N ALA A 42 -11.34 -5.42 0.56
CA ALA A 42 -12.11 -4.23 0.19
C ALA A 42 -11.39 -2.92 0.57
N VAL A 43 -10.72 -2.86 1.73
CA VAL A 43 -9.94 -1.68 2.13
C VAL A 43 -8.74 -1.50 1.20
N ALA A 44 -7.99 -2.56 0.88
CA ALA A 44 -6.84 -2.48 0.01
C ALA A 44 -7.24 -2.13 -1.45
N GLU A 45 -8.38 -2.63 -1.93
CA GLU A 45 -8.96 -2.23 -3.20
C GLU A 45 -9.31 -0.73 -3.20
N ARG A 46 -9.90 -0.23 -2.13
CA ARG A 46 -10.22 1.19 -1.97
C ARG A 46 -8.97 2.07 -1.94
N ILE A 47 -7.91 1.66 -1.24
CA ILE A 47 -6.63 2.36 -1.25
C ILE A 47 -6.09 2.45 -2.68
N SER A 48 -6.11 1.34 -3.39
CA SER A 48 -5.59 1.26 -4.76
C SER A 48 -6.40 2.12 -5.73
N THR A 49 -7.75 2.10 -5.63
CA THR A 49 -8.64 2.84 -6.56
C THR A 49 -8.79 4.31 -6.23
N ASP A 50 -9.03 4.63 -4.96
CA ASP A 50 -9.40 6.01 -4.59
C ASP A 50 -8.16 6.83 -4.26
N PHE A 51 -7.21 6.24 -3.53
CA PHE A 51 -6.04 6.96 -3.06
C PHE A 51 -4.89 6.93 -4.07
N VAL A 52 -4.39 5.74 -4.44
CA VAL A 52 -3.24 5.62 -5.37
C VAL A 52 -3.60 6.15 -6.75
N GLN A 53 -4.70 5.69 -7.33
CA GLN A 53 -5.15 6.17 -8.63
C GLN A 53 -5.54 7.66 -8.60
N GLY A 54 -6.11 8.13 -7.48
CA GLY A 54 -6.41 9.54 -7.26
C GLY A 54 -5.16 10.43 -7.33
N TRP A 55 -4.05 10.01 -6.73
CA TRP A 55 -2.77 10.71 -6.80
C TRP A 55 -2.14 10.67 -8.20
N ILE A 56 -2.26 9.56 -8.93
CA ILE A 56 -1.83 9.47 -10.33
C ILE A 56 -2.59 10.49 -11.18
N ILE A 57 -3.91 10.55 -11.02
CA ILE A 57 -4.76 11.50 -11.74
C ILE A 57 -4.42 12.95 -11.35
N ALA A 58 -4.17 13.23 -10.07
CA ALA A 58 -3.78 14.56 -9.61
C ALA A 58 -2.45 15.00 -10.25
N TYR A 59 -1.46 14.12 -10.31
CA TYR A 59 -0.19 14.39 -11.00
C TYR A 59 -0.38 14.65 -12.50
N ASP A 60 -1.16 13.83 -13.19
CA ASP A 60 -1.42 13.98 -14.62
C ASP A 60 -2.18 15.29 -14.93
N ARG A 61 -3.13 15.67 -14.07
CA ARG A 61 -3.81 16.97 -14.16
C ARG A 61 -2.84 18.13 -13.94
N TYR A 62 -1.98 18.04 -12.92
CA TYR A 62 -0.96 19.08 -12.69
C TYR A 62 -0.10 19.29 -13.92
N THR A 63 0.51 18.23 -14.44
CA THR A 63 1.41 18.31 -15.60
C THR A 63 0.71 18.81 -16.87
N SER A 64 -0.57 18.47 -17.04
CA SER A 64 -1.36 18.93 -18.18
C SER A 64 -1.77 20.40 -18.09
N GLN A 65 -2.07 20.89 -16.89
CA GLN A 65 -2.50 22.29 -16.67
C GLN A 65 -1.33 23.25 -16.59
N VAL A 66 -0.26 22.87 -15.92
CA VAL A 66 0.91 23.74 -15.67
C VAL A 66 1.92 23.67 -16.82
N GLY A 67 1.96 22.55 -17.55
CA GLY A 67 2.96 22.30 -18.59
C GLY A 67 4.35 21.92 -18.07
N ALA A 68 4.52 21.84 -16.75
CA ALA A 68 5.72 21.42 -16.04
C ALA A 68 5.39 20.39 -14.97
N VAL A 69 6.38 19.70 -14.45
CA VAL A 69 6.21 18.76 -13.33
C VAL A 69 6.17 19.51 -11.99
N PRO A 70 5.65 18.90 -10.91
CA PRO A 70 5.51 19.58 -9.62
C PRO A 70 6.82 20.19 -9.11
N ASN A 71 6.72 21.44 -8.68
CA ASN A 71 7.81 22.26 -8.17
C ASN A 71 9.02 22.41 -9.11
N ASP A 72 8.79 22.31 -10.44
CA ASP A 72 9.75 22.68 -11.47
C ASP A 72 9.45 24.10 -11.99
N SER A 73 10.45 24.76 -12.56
CA SER A 73 10.29 26.13 -13.08
C SER A 73 9.50 26.13 -14.40
N PRO A 74 8.33 26.75 -14.49
CA PRO A 74 7.59 26.84 -15.75
C PRO A 74 8.31 27.66 -16.82
N SER A 75 9.17 28.62 -16.43
CA SER A 75 9.93 29.48 -17.34
C SER A 75 11.20 28.82 -17.89
N ASN A 76 11.74 27.83 -17.16
CA ASN A 76 12.91 27.06 -17.58
C ASN A 76 12.75 25.62 -17.08
N PRO A 77 11.83 24.82 -17.66
CA PRO A 77 11.48 23.53 -17.16
C PRO A 77 12.64 22.54 -17.33
N THR A 78 13.00 21.87 -16.25
CA THR A 78 13.99 20.77 -16.27
C THR A 78 13.34 19.44 -16.62
N GLY A 79 12.01 19.35 -16.51
CA GLY A 79 11.23 18.12 -16.64
C GLY A 79 11.37 17.17 -15.45
N ARG A 80 11.98 17.66 -14.35
CA ARG A 80 12.25 16.87 -13.15
C ARG A 80 11.53 17.46 -11.95
N ILE A 81 10.86 16.62 -11.20
CA ILE A 81 10.19 17.03 -9.95
C ILE A 81 11.22 17.71 -9.05
N ASN A 82 10.79 18.82 -8.43
CA ASN A 82 11.64 19.62 -7.52
C ASN A 82 12.95 20.09 -8.18
N GLY A 83 12.93 20.35 -9.51
CA GLY A 83 14.09 20.75 -10.28
C GLY A 83 15.21 19.70 -10.36
N GLY A 84 14.93 18.45 -10.02
CA GLY A 84 15.91 17.36 -10.03
C GLY A 84 16.91 17.40 -8.89
N THR A 85 16.59 18.06 -7.78
CA THR A 85 17.47 18.17 -6.60
C THR A 85 17.67 16.83 -5.86
N GLY A 86 16.88 15.80 -6.20
CA GLY A 86 16.82 14.54 -5.47
C GLY A 86 16.01 14.60 -4.18
N ASN A 87 15.56 15.79 -3.77
CA ASN A 87 14.71 15.94 -2.60
C ASN A 87 13.27 15.57 -2.92
N ALA A 88 12.63 14.83 -2.02
CA ALA A 88 11.24 14.48 -2.16
C ALA A 88 10.35 15.68 -1.80
N LEU A 89 9.32 15.90 -2.59
CA LEU A 89 8.22 16.81 -2.33
C LEU A 89 7.14 16.05 -1.56
N CYS A 90 6.95 16.35 -0.29
CA CYS A 90 6.10 15.59 0.63
C CYS A 90 5.22 16.51 1.47
N ASP A 91 4.27 15.93 2.17
CA ASP A 91 3.44 16.56 3.21
C ASP A 91 2.84 17.90 2.77
N ASP A 92 2.99 18.93 3.58
CA ASP A 92 2.43 20.26 3.32
C ASP A 92 2.99 20.88 2.04
N ASP A 93 4.27 20.67 1.74
CA ASP A 93 4.89 21.20 0.51
C ASP A 93 4.24 20.60 -0.75
N LEU A 94 3.98 19.30 -0.74
CA LEU A 94 3.28 18.62 -1.83
C LEU A 94 1.84 19.09 -1.96
N ARG A 95 1.12 19.13 -0.85
CA ARG A 95 -0.27 19.57 -0.81
C ARG A 95 -0.39 21.01 -1.31
N ASP A 96 0.40 21.92 -0.76
CA ASP A 96 0.34 23.33 -1.06
C ASP A 96 0.73 23.64 -2.52
N GLU A 97 1.70 22.89 -3.08
CA GLU A 97 2.03 23.00 -4.52
C GLU A 97 0.85 22.60 -5.39
N MET A 98 0.19 21.49 -5.09
CA MET A 98 -0.98 21.01 -5.85
C MET A 98 -2.16 21.97 -5.73
N LEU A 99 -2.53 22.37 -4.52
CA LEU A 99 -3.67 23.24 -4.25
C LEU A 99 -3.46 24.64 -4.83
N ARG A 100 -2.25 25.19 -4.78
CA ARG A 100 -1.90 26.50 -5.40
C ARG A 100 -2.13 26.51 -6.90
N ARG A 101 -2.05 25.35 -7.55
CA ARG A 101 -2.35 25.19 -8.97
C ARG A 101 -3.80 24.78 -9.26
N GLY A 102 -4.64 24.73 -8.23
CA GLY A 102 -6.05 24.36 -8.36
C GLY A 102 -6.29 22.87 -8.63
N ILE A 103 -5.32 22.02 -8.30
CA ILE A 103 -5.47 20.57 -8.45
C ILE A 103 -6.23 20.00 -7.26
N ALA A 104 -7.35 19.34 -7.55
CA ALA A 104 -8.09 18.59 -6.53
C ALA A 104 -7.31 17.33 -6.12
N LEU A 105 -7.13 17.15 -4.82
CA LEU A 105 -6.45 16.01 -4.23
C LEU A 105 -7.43 14.88 -3.90
N PRO A 106 -6.97 13.62 -3.88
CA PRO A 106 -7.80 12.51 -3.41
C PRO A 106 -8.07 12.63 -1.91
N GLN A 107 -9.10 11.93 -1.44
CA GLN A 107 -9.35 11.85 -0.01
C GLN A 107 -8.26 11.06 0.69
N GLY A 108 -7.62 11.69 1.66
CA GLY A 108 -6.64 11.07 2.53
C GLY A 108 -7.20 10.79 3.93
N ARG A 109 -6.34 10.88 4.94
CA ARG A 109 -6.69 10.65 6.34
C ARG A 109 -7.71 11.67 6.88
N ALA A 110 -7.51 12.94 6.53
CA ALA A 110 -8.34 14.07 6.92
C ALA A 110 -7.97 15.28 6.04
N GLU A 111 -8.74 16.38 6.15
CA GLU A 111 -8.36 17.66 5.55
C GLU A 111 -6.98 18.09 6.06
N GLY A 112 -6.08 18.47 5.15
CA GLY A 112 -4.68 18.77 5.43
C GLY A 112 -3.75 17.54 5.46
N PHE A 113 -4.29 16.33 5.30
CA PHE A 113 -3.51 15.09 5.25
C PHE A 113 -3.89 14.22 4.05
N GLU A 114 -4.18 14.85 2.92
CA GLU A 114 -4.60 14.20 1.67
C GLU A 114 -3.52 13.28 1.10
N ASN A 115 -2.25 13.49 1.45
CA ASN A 115 -1.13 12.65 1.06
C ASN A 115 -0.91 11.43 1.98
N ARG A 116 -1.78 11.22 2.97
CA ARG A 116 -1.68 10.13 3.95
C ARG A 116 -2.99 9.35 4.02
N TYR A 117 -2.87 8.03 4.07
CA TYR A 117 -3.99 7.11 4.26
C TYR A 117 -3.70 6.15 5.40
N VAL A 118 -4.64 5.99 6.34
CA VAL A 118 -4.49 5.06 7.47
C VAL A 118 -5.27 3.79 7.18
N TYR A 119 -4.63 2.65 7.35
CA TYR A 119 -5.23 1.33 7.16
C TYR A 119 -4.74 0.37 8.25
N GLN A 120 -5.32 -0.82 8.32
CA GLN A 120 -4.91 -1.86 9.25
C GLN A 120 -4.16 -2.96 8.51
N ASP A 121 -3.05 -3.41 9.09
CA ASP A 121 -2.30 -4.56 8.59
C ASP A 121 -2.98 -5.89 8.92
N ALA A 122 -2.32 -7.01 8.58
CA ALA A 122 -2.86 -8.34 8.82
C ALA A 122 -3.07 -8.66 10.32
N ASN A 123 -2.33 -8.03 11.21
CA ASN A 123 -2.47 -8.18 12.66
C ASN A 123 -3.51 -7.22 13.25
N GLY A 124 -4.07 -6.30 12.44
CA GLY A 124 -5.00 -5.28 12.89
C GLY A 124 -4.33 -4.03 13.45
N SER A 125 -2.99 -3.92 13.34
CA SER A 125 -2.24 -2.74 13.76
C SER A 125 -2.41 -1.60 12.74
N PRO A 126 -2.52 -0.33 13.18
CA PRO A 126 -2.67 0.78 12.27
C PRO A 126 -1.35 1.07 11.54
N GLN A 127 -1.41 1.10 10.21
CA GLN A 127 -0.34 1.51 9.32
C GLN A 127 -0.72 2.80 8.60
N GLN A 128 0.26 3.57 8.16
CA GLN A 128 0.05 4.80 7.43
C GLN A 128 0.78 4.77 6.10
N LEU A 129 0.03 4.74 5.02
CA LEU A 129 0.55 4.98 3.68
C LEU A 129 0.75 6.48 3.48
N ARG A 130 1.93 6.88 2.99
CA ARG A 130 2.29 8.26 2.69
C ARG A 130 2.75 8.38 1.25
N VAL A 131 2.35 9.46 0.58
CA VAL A 131 2.74 9.77 -0.79
C VAL A 131 3.69 10.96 -0.82
N CYS A 132 4.77 10.81 -1.59
CA CYS A 132 5.72 11.86 -1.94
C CYS A 132 6.02 11.82 -3.45
N LEU A 133 6.45 12.93 -4.01
CA LEU A 133 6.91 13.02 -5.38
C LEU A 133 8.40 13.36 -5.41
N LEU A 134 9.18 12.71 -6.27
CA LEU A 134 10.59 13.01 -6.43
C LEU A 134 11.11 12.62 -7.81
N ASN A 135 12.31 13.10 -8.15
CA ASN A 135 13.07 12.62 -9.29
C ASN A 135 14.21 11.73 -8.79
N VAL A 136 14.29 10.50 -9.30
CA VAL A 136 15.41 9.58 -9.10
C VAL A 136 16.30 9.60 -10.35
N ASN A 137 17.63 9.40 -10.19
CA ASN A 137 18.56 9.48 -11.31
C ASN A 137 18.97 8.09 -11.85
N ASP A 138 18.59 7.05 -11.15
CA ASP A 138 19.10 5.69 -11.24
C ASP A 138 18.06 4.64 -11.54
N TRP A 139 16.86 5.06 -11.99
CA TRP A 139 15.83 4.13 -12.41
C TRP A 139 16.34 3.17 -13.49
N SER A 140 16.32 1.88 -13.22
CA SER A 140 16.79 0.84 -14.15
C SER A 140 15.85 0.70 -15.34
N GLU A 141 16.36 0.92 -16.55
CA GLU A 141 15.60 0.71 -17.80
C GLU A 141 16.35 -0.18 -18.78
N PRO A 142 15.62 -0.92 -19.63
CA PRO A 142 16.22 -1.71 -20.69
C PRO A 142 17.16 -0.86 -21.57
N SER A 143 18.32 -1.41 -21.88
CA SER A 143 19.30 -0.83 -22.79
C SER A 143 19.52 -1.79 -23.98
N THR A 144 20.71 -1.93 -24.50
CA THR A 144 21.01 -2.83 -25.61
C THR A 144 21.11 -4.29 -25.15
N GLY A 145 20.49 -5.20 -25.86
CA GLY A 145 20.47 -6.62 -25.52
C GLY A 145 19.70 -6.93 -24.23
N SER A 146 20.28 -7.69 -23.33
CA SER A 146 19.74 -8.02 -22.01
C SER A 146 20.23 -7.08 -20.89
N SER A 147 20.88 -5.96 -21.25
CA SER A 147 21.45 -5.02 -20.30
C SER A 147 20.43 -3.98 -19.84
N TYR A 148 20.63 -3.46 -18.63
CA TYR A 148 19.89 -2.37 -18.05
C TYR A 148 20.82 -1.18 -17.76
N ALA A 149 20.27 0.03 -17.84
CA ALA A 149 21.02 1.25 -17.56
C ALA A 149 20.20 2.20 -16.68
N PRO A 150 20.87 2.96 -15.80
CA PRO A 150 20.20 3.96 -14.96
C PRO A 150 19.71 5.12 -15.83
N ARG A 151 18.49 5.58 -15.55
CA ARG A 151 17.85 6.71 -16.22
C ARG A 151 17.16 7.62 -15.22
N PRO A 152 17.27 8.94 -15.36
CA PRO A 152 16.47 9.86 -14.55
C PRO A 152 14.96 9.66 -14.80
N ARG A 153 14.18 9.49 -13.72
CA ARG A 153 12.71 9.37 -13.82
C ARG A 153 12.03 10.10 -12.68
N ASN A 154 10.89 10.69 -13.00
CA ASN A 154 9.97 11.17 -12.00
C ASN A 154 9.17 10.01 -11.44
N VAL A 155 9.10 9.92 -10.14
CA VAL A 155 8.43 8.82 -9.44
C VAL A 155 7.53 9.35 -8.33
N MET A 156 6.48 8.63 -8.08
CA MET A 156 5.64 8.76 -6.90
C MET A 156 6.08 7.70 -5.90
N ARG A 157 6.52 8.14 -4.73
CA ARG A 157 6.99 7.29 -3.65
C ARG A 157 5.87 7.02 -2.67
N PHE A 158 5.64 5.76 -2.38
CA PHE A 158 4.71 5.27 -1.38
C PHE A 158 5.49 4.70 -0.22
N GLU A 159 5.37 5.30 0.95
CA GLU A 159 5.97 4.85 2.20
C GLU A 159 4.92 4.21 3.10
N GLY A 160 5.32 3.18 3.84
CA GLY A 160 4.44 2.48 4.75
C GLY A 160 3.55 1.42 4.08
N LEU A 161 4.04 0.78 3.02
CA LEU A 161 3.38 -0.33 2.34
C LEU A 161 3.62 -1.63 3.12
N THR A 162 2.58 -2.38 3.43
CA THR A 162 2.72 -3.80 3.77
C THR A 162 2.91 -4.61 2.49
N ALA A 163 3.50 -5.80 2.57
CA ALA A 163 3.70 -6.69 1.43
C ALA A 163 2.38 -6.98 0.70
N GLU A 164 1.31 -7.26 1.44
CA GLU A 164 -0.02 -7.52 0.88
C GLU A 164 -0.54 -6.32 0.07
N LEU A 165 -0.43 -5.10 0.60
CA LEU A 165 -0.87 -3.90 -0.09
C LEU A 165 0.00 -3.60 -1.32
N ALA A 166 1.33 -3.81 -1.21
CA ALA A 166 2.26 -3.65 -2.34
C ALA A 166 1.90 -4.60 -3.49
N HIS A 167 1.65 -5.88 -3.20
CA HIS A 167 1.22 -6.88 -4.20
C HIS A 167 -0.08 -6.47 -4.91
N GLN A 168 -1.06 -5.96 -4.18
CA GLN A 168 -2.34 -5.54 -4.78
C GLN A 168 -2.18 -4.32 -5.69
N ILE A 169 -1.38 -3.34 -5.26
CA ILE A 169 -1.10 -2.15 -6.07
C ILE A 169 -0.33 -2.54 -7.33
N ASP A 170 0.69 -3.39 -7.20
CA ASP A 170 1.53 -3.85 -8.30
C ASP A 170 0.72 -4.64 -9.34
N LEU A 171 -0.06 -5.60 -8.88
CA LEU A 171 -0.96 -6.36 -9.75
C LEU A 171 -1.94 -5.46 -10.52
N ARG A 172 -2.41 -4.38 -9.89
CA ARG A 172 -3.33 -3.43 -10.53
C ARG A 172 -2.65 -2.53 -11.55
N ILE A 173 -1.42 -2.07 -11.26
CA ILE A 173 -0.69 -1.15 -12.13
C ILE A 173 -0.03 -1.89 -13.29
N ASP A 174 0.65 -2.99 -13.00
CA ASP A 174 1.52 -3.71 -13.96
C ASP A 174 0.94 -5.06 -14.42
N GLY A 175 -0.16 -5.52 -13.79
CA GLY A 175 -0.81 -6.79 -14.12
C GLY A 175 -0.08 -8.04 -13.61
N ARG A 176 1.02 -7.87 -12.90
CA ARG A 176 1.81 -8.94 -12.28
C ARG A 176 2.54 -8.41 -11.05
N ILE A 177 2.91 -9.30 -10.14
CA ILE A 177 3.67 -8.97 -8.95
C ILE A 177 5.16 -9.15 -9.28
N ASP A 178 5.93 -8.04 -9.28
CA ASP A 178 7.37 -8.04 -9.59
C ASP A 178 8.04 -6.79 -9.01
N ALA A 179 8.81 -6.94 -7.96
CA ALA A 179 9.45 -5.82 -7.24
C ALA A 179 10.51 -5.06 -8.06
N ARG A 180 11.03 -5.66 -9.14
CA ARG A 180 12.13 -5.11 -9.95
C ARG A 180 11.67 -4.53 -11.27
N PHE A 181 10.70 -5.13 -11.92
CA PHE A 181 10.25 -4.75 -13.26
C PHE A 181 8.84 -4.17 -13.22
N GLY A 182 8.49 -3.43 -14.27
CA GLY A 182 7.23 -2.73 -14.33
C GLY A 182 7.37 -1.24 -14.03
N ARG A 183 6.24 -0.59 -13.82
CA ARG A 183 6.14 0.82 -13.43
C ARG A 183 6.17 1.00 -11.93
N PHE A 184 5.69 0.00 -11.19
CA PHE A 184 5.66 0.00 -9.73
C PHE A 184 6.73 -0.97 -9.21
N ARG A 185 7.70 -0.47 -8.45
CA ARG A 185 8.87 -1.23 -8.00
C ARG A 185 9.18 -0.95 -6.54
N GLU A 186 9.83 -1.92 -5.90
CA GLU A 186 10.34 -1.73 -4.55
C GLU A 186 11.60 -0.85 -4.52
N ASP A 187 11.74 -0.04 -3.48
CA ASP A 187 12.93 0.83 -3.24
C ASP A 187 14.25 0.06 -3.31
N SER A 188 14.28 -1.19 -2.84
CA SER A 188 15.48 -2.05 -2.87
C SER A 188 15.80 -2.64 -4.25
N ARG A 189 14.94 -2.44 -5.26
CA ARG A 189 15.03 -3.12 -6.56
C ARG A 189 14.87 -2.21 -7.79
N TYR A 190 14.37 -0.99 -7.63
CA TYR A 190 14.04 -0.12 -8.77
C TYR A 190 15.27 0.29 -9.61
N ASP A 191 16.45 0.30 -9.00
CA ASP A 191 17.74 0.69 -9.59
C ASP A 191 18.62 -0.49 -10.01
N ASP A 192 18.15 -1.74 -9.82
CA ASP A 192 18.91 -2.94 -10.17
C ASP A 192 19.14 -3.06 -11.68
N THR A 193 20.37 -2.80 -12.11
CA THR A 193 20.80 -2.89 -13.51
C THR A 193 21.37 -4.25 -13.92
N SER A 194 21.33 -5.24 -13.04
CA SER A 194 21.84 -6.59 -13.31
C SER A 194 21.15 -7.20 -14.54
N PRO A 195 21.86 -7.93 -15.39
CA PRO A 195 21.26 -8.64 -16.52
C PRO A 195 20.17 -9.63 -16.05
N ILE A 196 19.13 -9.80 -16.86
CA ILE A 196 18.16 -10.86 -16.62
C ILE A 196 18.84 -12.22 -16.81
N GLY A 197 18.75 -13.05 -15.76
CA GLY A 197 19.23 -14.44 -15.84
C GLY A 197 18.40 -15.30 -16.83
N SER A 198 18.94 -16.43 -17.21
CA SER A 198 18.21 -17.42 -18.02
C SER A 198 18.20 -18.76 -17.28
N PRO A 199 17.06 -19.23 -16.78
CA PRO A 199 15.72 -18.61 -16.83
C PRO A 199 15.62 -17.32 -16.00
N PRO A 200 14.65 -16.44 -16.31
CA PRO A 200 14.38 -15.26 -15.48
C PRO A 200 14.04 -15.68 -14.05
N ALA A 201 14.63 -15.02 -13.07
CA ALA A 201 14.27 -15.22 -11.68
C ALA A 201 13.01 -14.42 -11.33
N ASP A 202 12.18 -14.97 -10.46
CA ASP A 202 11.12 -14.20 -9.82
C ASP A 202 11.73 -13.13 -8.93
N ASN A 203 11.12 -11.94 -8.91
CA ASN A 203 11.51 -10.84 -8.05
C ASN A 203 10.36 -10.52 -7.10
N PRO A 204 10.19 -11.30 -6.02
CA PRO A 204 9.14 -11.02 -5.05
C PRO A 204 9.44 -9.69 -4.35
N TRP A 205 8.38 -9.01 -3.91
CA TRP A 205 8.50 -7.92 -2.96
C TRP A 205 9.04 -8.47 -1.64
N SER A 206 9.79 -7.65 -0.92
CA SER A 206 10.37 -8.04 0.35
C SER A 206 9.28 -8.45 1.31
N GLU A 207 9.24 -9.73 1.62
CA GLU A 207 8.43 -10.27 2.70
C GLU A 207 9.30 -10.25 3.94
N SER A 208 9.26 -9.17 4.68
CA SER A 208 9.91 -9.18 5.97
C SER A 208 8.92 -9.58 7.06
N GLU A 209 8.25 -10.71 6.89
CA GLU A 209 7.83 -11.44 8.07
C GLU A 209 9.11 -11.98 8.72
N PRO A 210 9.45 -11.57 9.94
CA PRO A 210 10.61 -12.12 10.63
C PRO A 210 10.42 -13.63 10.70
N THR A 211 11.40 -14.37 10.20
CA THR A 211 11.44 -15.83 10.35
C THR A 211 11.24 -16.19 11.81
N PRO A 212 10.42 -17.20 12.15
CA PRO A 212 9.98 -17.48 13.52
C PRO A 212 11.09 -17.75 14.54
N SER A 213 12.35 -17.78 14.12
CA SER A 213 13.48 -18.23 14.93
C SER A 213 14.20 -17.15 15.73
N SER A 214 13.92 -15.86 15.57
CA SER A 214 14.77 -14.83 16.20
C SER A 214 14.07 -13.57 16.74
N TYR A 215 12.76 -13.37 16.58
CA TYR A 215 12.09 -12.16 17.08
C TYR A 215 10.71 -12.47 17.68
N ASN A 216 10.29 -11.64 18.64
CA ASN A 216 8.99 -11.71 19.25
C ASN A 216 7.90 -11.50 18.19
N ARG A 217 6.94 -12.43 18.12
CA ARG A 217 5.80 -12.41 17.20
C ARG A 217 4.81 -11.24 17.44
N GLU A 218 5.10 -10.37 18.37
CA GLU A 218 4.30 -9.21 18.73
C GLU A 218 4.76 -7.93 18.01
N GLU A 219 5.80 -7.99 17.18
CA GLU A 219 6.27 -6.84 16.42
C GLU A 219 5.35 -6.55 15.24
N ASN A 220 5.22 -5.26 14.93
CA ASN A 220 4.45 -4.75 13.81
C ASN A 220 4.91 -5.40 12.49
N ILE A 221 3.97 -5.67 11.60
CA ILE A 221 4.30 -6.08 10.24
C ILE A 221 5.19 -5.00 9.63
N PRO A 222 6.38 -5.36 9.12
CA PRO A 222 7.28 -4.38 8.53
C PRO A 222 6.66 -3.76 7.29
N THR A 223 6.95 -2.49 7.12
CA THR A 223 6.52 -1.74 5.95
C THR A 223 7.70 -1.44 5.03
N MET A 224 7.42 -1.38 3.75
CA MET A 224 8.37 -1.10 2.70
C MET A 224 8.03 0.18 1.94
N VAL A 225 8.93 0.58 1.07
CA VAL A 225 8.79 1.73 0.18
C VAL A 225 8.65 1.23 -1.26
N GLY A 226 7.66 1.74 -1.97
CA GLY A 226 7.46 1.47 -3.39
C GLY A 226 7.55 2.76 -4.20
N TYR A 227 8.09 2.66 -5.41
CA TYR A 227 8.19 3.73 -6.39
C TYR A 227 7.33 3.44 -7.61
N LEU A 228 6.47 4.35 -7.95
CA LEU A 228 5.70 4.33 -9.19
C LEU A 228 6.30 5.31 -10.19
N LYS A 229 6.77 4.79 -11.32
CA LYS A 229 7.26 5.62 -12.43
C LYS A 229 6.12 6.43 -13.07
N MET A 230 6.29 7.74 -13.11
CA MET A 230 5.34 8.66 -13.74
C MET A 230 5.62 8.81 -15.25
N ASN A 231 4.60 9.24 -16.01
CA ASN A 231 4.69 9.32 -17.47
C ASN A 231 5.51 10.50 -17.97
N ARG A 232 5.81 11.49 -17.12
CA ARG A 232 6.61 12.68 -17.41
C ARG A 232 7.58 12.97 -16.29
#